data_bdce34628b73576a13838b7c95eae824
#
_entry.id   bdce34628b73576a13838b7c95eae824
#
_cell.length_a   1.000
_cell.length_b   1.000
_cell.length_c   1.000
_cell.angle_alpha   90.00
_cell.angle_beta   90.00
_cell.angle_gamma   90.00
#
_symmetry.space_group_name_H-M   'P 1'
#
loop_
_entity.id
_entity.type
_entity.pdbx_description
1 polymer ?
#
loop_
_entity_poly.entity_id
_entity_poly.type
_entity_poly.pdbx_seq_one_letter_code
_entity_poly.pdbx_strand_id
1 'polypeptide(L)'
;YTALISQQNNPANRGSFAFGRLGADYFISNRTTLTISGSLMRAHYRSEDMISLSRDSVKATETVSESGKRYIMAINDFWNYAGNISFRHNFTRPGKELTADINYSYNNNFNVSDYNSRYSYMNGSADYIAPAERSTGGGKTNFITFQSDLENPFGNNRKLEAGIRVAYRYNNSNNDNFLQNQAGMYDFIDA
;
A
#
# COMPACT_ATOMS: atom_id res chain seq x y z
N TYR A 1 36.04 16.90 -5.25
CA TYR A 1 34.84 16.89 -6.09
C TYR A 1 33.62 17.18 -5.20
N THR A 2 32.91 18.26 -5.47
CA THR A 2 31.69 18.65 -4.74
C THR A 2 30.55 18.78 -5.75
N ALA A 3 29.41 18.18 -5.46
CA ALA A 3 28.19 18.34 -6.25
C ALA A 3 27.09 18.94 -5.37
N LEU A 4 26.48 20.02 -5.82
CA LEU A 4 25.27 20.59 -5.24
C LEU A 4 24.08 20.12 -6.08
N ILE A 5 23.10 19.50 -5.43
CA ILE A 5 21.88 19.02 -6.09
C ILE A 5 20.70 19.73 -5.44
N SER A 6 19.89 20.38 -6.27
CA SER A 6 18.61 20.97 -5.89
C SER A 6 17.48 20.26 -6.62
N GLN A 7 16.42 19.90 -5.91
CA GLN A 7 15.25 19.23 -6.46
C GLN A 7 13.97 19.95 -6.00
N GLN A 8 13.07 20.18 -6.95
CA GLN A 8 11.75 20.71 -6.69
C GLN A 8 10.70 19.77 -7.29
N ASN A 9 9.73 19.36 -6.47
CA ASN A 9 8.61 18.50 -6.88
C ASN A 9 7.31 19.30 -6.89
N ASN A 10 6.46 19.02 -7.86
CA ASN A 10 5.13 19.62 -7.98
C ASN A 10 4.09 18.52 -8.26
N PRO A 11 3.68 17.74 -7.23
CA PRO A 11 2.77 16.62 -7.41
C PRO A 11 1.31 17.07 -7.54
N ALA A 12 0.58 16.44 -8.45
CA ALA A 12 -0.86 16.52 -8.57
C ALA A 12 -1.48 15.14 -8.46
N ASN A 13 -2.34 14.94 -7.45
CA ASN A 13 -2.98 13.65 -7.18
C ASN A 13 -4.47 13.74 -7.43
N ARG A 14 -5.01 12.76 -8.14
CA ARG A 14 -6.45 12.59 -8.37
C ARG A 14 -6.83 11.14 -8.10
N GLY A 15 -8.00 10.92 -7.54
CA GLY A 15 -8.42 9.56 -7.28
C GLY A 15 -9.87 9.42 -6.90
N SER A 16 -10.33 8.19 -6.90
CA SER A 16 -11.65 7.80 -6.43
C SER A 16 -11.51 6.68 -5.40
N PHE A 17 -12.43 6.68 -4.47
CA PHE A 17 -12.48 5.71 -3.40
C PHE A 17 -13.93 5.29 -3.19
N ALA A 18 -14.16 3.99 -3.07
CA ALA A 18 -15.45 3.42 -2.73
C ALA A 18 -15.28 2.40 -1.60
N PHE A 19 -16.16 2.47 -0.61
CA PHE A 19 -16.18 1.55 0.52
C PHE A 19 -17.61 1.14 0.82
N GLY A 20 -17.82 -0.15 1.07
CA GLY A 20 -19.07 -0.71 1.52
C GLY A 20 -18.84 -1.74 2.62
N ARG A 21 -19.72 -1.78 3.62
CA ARG A 21 -19.73 -2.79 4.68
C ARG A 21 -21.16 -3.23 4.96
N LEU A 22 -21.34 -4.55 5.10
CA LEU A 22 -22.59 -5.16 5.53
C LEU A 22 -22.28 -6.14 6.66
N GLY A 23 -23.24 -6.32 7.56
CA GLY A 23 -23.15 -7.29 8.64
C GLY A 23 -24.50 -7.62 9.21
N ALA A 24 -24.56 -8.74 9.92
CA ALA A 24 -25.74 -9.19 10.61
C ALA A 24 -25.36 -9.88 11.92
N ASP A 25 -26.20 -9.67 12.93
CA ASP A 25 -26.13 -10.38 14.21
C ASP A 25 -27.22 -11.44 14.25
N TYR A 26 -26.82 -12.66 14.60
CA TYR A 26 -27.70 -13.77 14.84
C TYR A 26 -27.70 -14.13 16.33
N PHE A 27 -28.81 -13.91 16.99
CA PHE A 27 -28.99 -14.19 18.41
C PHE A 27 -29.39 -15.67 18.59
N ILE A 28 -28.39 -16.53 18.84
CA ILE A 28 -28.59 -17.97 19.06
C ILE A 28 -29.39 -18.18 20.35
N SER A 29 -29.15 -17.32 21.35
CA SER A 29 -29.87 -17.28 22.62
C SER A 29 -29.74 -15.88 23.23
N ASN A 30 -30.42 -15.62 24.35
CA ASN A 30 -30.28 -14.36 25.10
C ASN A 30 -28.86 -14.09 25.61
N ARG A 31 -27.97 -15.06 25.49
CA ARG A 31 -26.57 -14.98 25.98
C ARG A 31 -25.54 -15.28 24.90
N THR A 32 -25.97 -15.65 23.71
CA THR A 32 -25.06 -16.08 22.65
C THR A 32 -25.39 -15.35 21.36
N THR A 33 -24.43 -14.60 20.85
CA THR A 33 -24.54 -13.87 19.60
C THR A 33 -23.45 -14.32 18.65
N LEU A 34 -23.81 -14.51 17.40
CA LEU A 34 -22.92 -14.70 16.27
C LEU A 34 -23.06 -13.49 15.34
N THR A 35 -21.98 -12.77 15.14
CA THR A 35 -21.91 -11.66 14.19
C THR A 35 -21.14 -12.07 12.95
N ILE A 36 -21.69 -11.80 11.79
CA ILE A 36 -21.01 -12.01 10.50
C ILE A 36 -21.00 -10.66 9.77
N SER A 37 -19.84 -10.22 9.31
CA SER A 37 -19.74 -9.00 8.53
C SER A 37 -18.72 -9.13 7.41
N GLY A 38 -18.94 -8.37 6.33
CA GLY A 38 -18.04 -8.27 5.22
C GLY A 38 -17.89 -6.82 4.76
N SER A 39 -16.74 -6.50 4.23
CA SER A 39 -16.48 -5.19 3.63
C SER A 39 -15.72 -5.32 2.33
N LEU A 40 -15.96 -4.35 1.45
CA LEU A 40 -15.30 -4.17 0.17
C LEU A 40 -14.79 -2.74 0.08
N MET A 41 -13.55 -2.58 -0.34
CA MET A 41 -12.95 -1.30 -0.67
C MET A 41 -12.30 -1.35 -2.04
N ARG A 42 -12.54 -0.33 -2.85
CA ARG A 42 -11.84 -0.08 -4.09
C ARG A 42 -11.28 1.33 -4.07
N ALA A 43 -10.04 1.49 -4.49
CA ALA A 43 -9.43 2.79 -4.70
C ALA A 43 -8.69 2.81 -6.04
N HIS A 44 -8.77 3.94 -6.72
CA HIS A 44 -8.05 4.23 -7.95
C HIS A 44 -7.44 5.61 -7.83
N TYR A 45 -6.11 5.69 -7.95
CA TYR A 45 -5.37 6.95 -7.83
C TYR A 45 -4.48 7.14 -9.05
N ARG A 46 -4.48 8.37 -9.58
CA ARG A 46 -3.53 8.84 -10.58
C ARG A 46 -2.73 9.98 -9.98
N SER A 47 -1.41 9.83 -10.00
CA SER A 47 -0.46 10.85 -9.60
C SER A 47 0.30 11.34 -10.84
N GLU A 48 0.40 12.64 -10.96
CA GLU A 48 1.26 13.30 -11.95
C GLU A 48 2.24 14.17 -11.17
N ASP A 49 3.53 13.97 -11.38
CA ASP A 49 4.57 14.75 -10.71
C ASP A 49 5.56 15.28 -11.74
N MET A 50 5.94 16.53 -11.59
CA MET A 50 7.01 17.14 -12.34
C MET A 50 8.16 17.46 -11.39
N ILE A 51 9.25 16.75 -11.55
CA ILE A 51 10.49 16.95 -10.81
C ILE A 51 11.42 17.80 -11.64
N SER A 52 11.82 18.97 -11.10
CA SER A 52 12.89 19.78 -11.64
C SER A 52 14.17 19.52 -10.84
N LEU A 53 15.25 19.17 -11.53
CA LEU A 53 16.54 18.86 -10.95
C LEU A 53 17.57 19.89 -11.45
N SER A 54 18.39 20.41 -10.55
CA SER A 54 19.59 21.18 -10.89
C SER A 54 20.78 20.56 -10.20
N ARG A 55 21.85 20.34 -10.95
CA ARG A 55 23.10 19.78 -10.45
C ARG A 55 24.28 20.62 -10.89
N ASP A 56 25.00 21.16 -9.93
CA ASP A 56 26.25 21.86 -10.14
C ASP A 56 27.40 20.95 -9.66
N SER A 57 28.28 20.62 -10.60
CA SER A 57 29.47 19.79 -10.33
C SER A 57 30.72 20.65 -10.42
N VAL A 58 31.40 20.85 -9.28
CA VAL A 58 32.64 21.64 -9.20
C VAL A 58 33.83 20.71 -9.25
N LYS A 59 34.60 20.78 -10.34
CA LYS A 59 35.97 20.25 -10.44
C LYS A 59 36.97 21.40 -10.21
N ALA A 60 38.20 21.11 -9.85
CA ALA A 60 39.21 22.10 -9.42
C ALA A 60 39.34 23.36 -10.34
N THR A 61 38.97 23.28 -11.59
CA THR A 61 39.08 24.37 -12.59
C THR A 61 37.81 24.64 -13.39
N GLU A 62 36.77 23.86 -13.23
CA GLU A 62 35.56 23.96 -14.06
C GLU A 62 34.29 23.62 -13.27
N THR A 63 33.23 24.40 -13.45
CA THR A 63 31.90 24.12 -12.95
C THR A 63 31.02 23.66 -14.10
N VAL A 64 30.48 22.47 -14.01
CA VAL A 64 29.49 21.94 -14.98
C VAL A 64 28.13 21.96 -14.33
N SER A 65 27.23 22.79 -14.89
CA SER A 65 25.84 22.89 -14.46
C SER A 65 24.94 22.13 -15.41
N GLU A 66 24.12 21.28 -14.84
CA GLU A 66 23.14 20.43 -15.53
C GLU A 66 21.76 20.68 -14.91
N SER A 67 20.76 20.86 -15.75
CA SER A 67 19.36 20.88 -15.32
C SER A 67 18.58 19.76 -15.95
N GLY A 68 17.61 19.20 -15.21
CA GLY A 68 16.76 18.11 -15.68
C GLY A 68 15.31 18.33 -15.30
N LYS A 69 14.41 17.84 -16.14
CA LYS A 69 13.00 17.71 -15.81
C LYS A 69 12.59 16.27 -15.98
N ARG A 70 11.96 15.71 -14.95
CA ARG A 70 11.39 14.36 -14.99
C ARG A 70 9.89 14.47 -14.77
N TYR A 71 9.13 14.02 -15.73
CA TYR A 71 7.70 13.88 -15.63
C TYR A 71 7.37 12.43 -15.24
N ILE A 72 6.59 12.26 -14.18
CA ILE A 72 6.17 10.95 -13.68
C ILE A 72 4.65 10.91 -13.73
N MET A 73 4.11 9.85 -14.33
CA MET A 73 2.70 9.52 -14.28
C MET A 73 2.57 8.15 -13.63
N ALA A 74 1.90 8.09 -12.49
CA ALA A 74 1.66 6.84 -11.78
C ALA A 74 0.16 6.58 -11.63
N ILE A 75 -0.25 5.33 -11.89
CA ILE A 75 -1.61 4.82 -11.68
C ILE A 75 -1.52 3.71 -10.64
N ASN A 76 -2.38 3.79 -9.63
CA ASN A 76 -2.47 2.80 -8.56
C ASN A 76 -3.91 2.34 -8.43
N ASP A 77 -4.12 1.05 -8.57
CA ASP A 77 -5.39 0.35 -8.34
C ASP A 77 -5.27 -0.50 -7.08
N PHE A 78 -6.26 -0.41 -6.22
CA PHE A 78 -6.30 -1.14 -4.96
C PHE A 78 -7.67 -1.73 -4.70
N TRP A 79 -7.70 -3.00 -4.31
CA TRP A 79 -8.88 -3.73 -3.87
C TRP A 79 -8.63 -4.37 -2.52
N ASN A 80 -9.58 -4.22 -1.63
CA ASN A 80 -9.60 -4.94 -0.36
C ASN A 80 -10.96 -5.59 -0.14
N TYR A 81 -10.92 -6.86 0.22
CA TYR A 81 -12.07 -7.64 0.68
C TYR A 81 -11.76 -8.09 2.10
N ALA A 82 -12.68 -7.87 3.03
CA ALA A 82 -12.53 -8.37 4.37
C ALA A 82 -13.81 -8.99 4.89
N GLY A 83 -13.66 -10.05 5.67
CA GLY A 83 -14.73 -10.75 6.36
C GLY A 83 -14.39 -10.95 7.82
N ASN A 84 -15.40 -10.88 8.67
CA ASN A 84 -15.29 -11.14 10.10
C ASN A 84 -16.44 -12.05 10.52
N ILE A 85 -16.11 -13.05 11.35
CA ILE A 85 -17.06 -13.86 12.09
C ILE A 85 -16.67 -13.70 13.55
N SER A 86 -17.61 -13.21 14.38
CA SER A 86 -17.42 -12.98 15.80
C SER A 86 -18.48 -13.74 16.59
N PHE A 87 -18.04 -14.51 17.55
CA PHE A 87 -18.86 -15.26 18.49
C PHE A 87 -18.70 -14.67 19.89
N ARG A 88 -19.81 -14.43 20.58
CA ARG A 88 -19.83 -13.98 21.96
C ARG A 88 -20.81 -14.83 22.76
N HIS A 89 -20.35 -15.34 23.90
CA HIS A 89 -21.17 -16.08 24.84
C HIS A 89 -21.02 -15.52 26.25
N ASN A 90 -22.12 -15.00 26.79
CA ASN A 90 -22.21 -14.55 28.17
C ASN A 90 -22.73 -15.70 29.04
N PHE A 91 -21.90 -16.18 29.97
CA PHE A 91 -22.30 -17.24 30.89
C PHE A 91 -23.33 -16.74 31.91
N THR A 92 -23.93 -17.66 32.68
CA THR A 92 -24.85 -17.34 33.76
C THR A 92 -24.23 -16.49 34.88
N ARG A 93 -22.92 -16.66 35.08
CA ARG A 93 -22.17 -15.86 36.05
C ARG A 93 -21.90 -14.46 35.52
N PRO A 94 -22.31 -13.38 36.23
CA PRO A 94 -22.05 -12.02 35.76
C PRO A 94 -20.57 -11.77 35.52
N GLY A 95 -20.27 -11.14 34.37
CA GLY A 95 -18.91 -10.82 33.93
C GLY A 95 -18.08 -12.01 33.41
N LYS A 96 -18.64 -13.23 33.36
CA LYS A 96 -17.99 -14.35 32.69
C LYS A 96 -18.39 -14.36 31.20
N GLU A 97 -17.43 -14.19 30.33
CA GLU A 97 -17.65 -14.08 28.88
C GLU A 97 -16.59 -14.90 28.11
N LEU A 98 -17.01 -15.49 27.02
CA LEU A 98 -16.15 -16.09 26.01
C LEU A 98 -16.38 -15.36 24.69
N THR A 99 -15.31 -14.86 24.07
CA THR A 99 -15.33 -14.33 22.72
C THR A 99 -14.44 -15.17 21.81
N ALA A 100 -14.80 -15.25 20.53
CA ALA A 100 -13.96 -15.83 19.50
C ALA A 100 -14.19 -15.10 18.19
N ASP A 101 -13.10 -14.72 17.53
CA ASP A 101 -13.12 -13.93 16.29
C ASP A 101 -12.27 -14.58 15.23
N ILE A 102 -12.82 -14.68 14.02
CA ILE A 102 -12.09 -15.01 12.81
C ILE A 102 -12.15 -13.80 11.90
N ASN A 103 -11.00 -13.28 11.50
CA ASN A 103 -10.90 -12.21 10.51
C ASN A 103 -10.11 -12.69 9.32
N TYR A 104 -10.64 -12.43 8.13
CA TYR A 104 -9.96 -12.66 6.87
C TYR A 104 -9.91 -11.37 6.07
N SER A 105 -8.77 -11.06 5.48
CA SER A 105 -8.65 -9.98 4.51
C SER A 105 -7.81 -10.38 3.32
N TYR A 106 -8.25 -9.96 2.16
CA TYR A 106 -7.53 -10.08 0.90
C TYR A 106 -7.30 -8.69 0.33
N ASN A 107 -6.03 -8.38 0.07
CA ASN A 107 -5.62 -7.15 -0.60
C ASN A 107 -5.03 -7.50 -1.95
N ASN A 108 -5.38 -6.73 -2.96
CA ASN A 108 -4.79 -6.78 -4.29
C ASN A 108 -4.50 -5.35 -4.73
N ASN A 109 -3.25 -5.07 -5.04
CA ASN A 109 -2.82 -3.78 -5.57
C ASN A 109 -2.07 -3.98 -6.88
N PHE A 110 -2.22 -3.01 -7.76
CA PHE A 110 -1.50 -2.92 -9.03
C PHE A 110 -1.08 -1.47 -9.25
N ASN A 111 0.14 -1.28 -9.68
CA ASN A 111 0.67 0.04 -10.00
C ASN A 111 1.42 0.03 -11.33
N VAL A 112 1.30 1.12 -12.07
CA VAL A 112 2.10 1.43 -13.25
C VAL A 112 2.65 2.84 -13.09
N SER A 113 3.94 3.01 -13.34
CA SER A 113 4.60 4.31 -13.31
C SER A 113 5.40 4.51 -14.59
N ASP A 114 5.12 5.59 -15.29
CA ASP A 114 5.84 6.02 -16.48
C ASP A 114 6.72 7.22 -16.12
N TYR A 115 7.99 7.17 -16.56
CA TYR A 115 8.98 8.20 -16.31
C TYR A 115 9.54 8.72 -17.62
N ASN A 116 9.45 10.04 -17.82
CA ASN A 116 10.02 10.73 -18.98
C ASN A 116 11.00 11.80 -18.48
N SER A 117 12.27 11.68 -18.84
CA SER A 117 13.34 12.55 -18.36
C SER A 117 13.99 13.30 -19.52
N ARG A 118 14.21 14.61 -19.32
CA ARG A 118 14.94 15.48 -20.22
C ARG A 118 16.01 16.24 -19.47
N TYR A 119 17.21 16.27 -19.98
CA TYR A 119 18.36 16.95 -19.40
C TYR A 119 18.87 18.04 -20.36
N SER A 120 19.25 19.17 -19.80
CA SER A 120 19.80 20.32 -20.51
C SER A 120 21.13 20.72 -19.85
N TYR A 121 22.16 20.89 -20.66
CA TYR A 121 23.49 21.28 -20.22
C TYR A 121 23.74 22.76 -20.47
N MET A 122 24.21 23.49 -19.46
CA MET A 122 24.46 24.96 -19.59
C MET A 122 25.70 25.30 -20.41
N ASN A 123 26.48 24.30 -20.84
CA ASN A 123 27.67 24.49 -21.68
C ASN A 123 27.39 24.61 -23.20
N GLY A 124 26.12 24.73 -23.61
CA GLY A 124 25.70 24.82 -25.02
C GLY A 124 25.59 23.49 -25.74
N SER A 125 25.77 22.38 -25.07
CA SER A 125 25.48 21.05 -25.63
C SER A 125 23.99 20.88 -25.88
N ALA A 126 23.65 20.02 -26.85
CA ALA A 126 22.24 19.71 -27.15
C ALA A 126 21.55 19.03 -25.93
N ASP A 127 20.28 19.32 -25.77
CA ASP A 127 19.46 18.62 -24.78
C ASP A 127 19.46 17.10 -25.04
N TYR A 128 19.52 16.35 -23.95
CA TYR A 128 19.42 14.91 -23.98
C TYR A 128 18.04 14.47 -23.47
N ILE A 129 17.32 13.70 -24.27
CA ILE A 129 16.08 13.05 -23.88
C ILE A 129 16.45 11.61 -23.53
N ALA A 130 16.32 11.25 -22.26
CA ALA A 130 16.54 9.88 -21.83
C ALA A 130 15.44 8.96 -22.39
N PRO A 131 15.76 7.69 -22.66
CA PRO A 131 14.73 6.70 -22.95
C PRO A 131 13.65 6.69 -21.87
N ALA A 132 12.40 6.57 -22.27
CA ALA A 132 11.31 6.50 -21.30
C ALA A 132 11.39 5.20 -20.51
N GLU A 133 11.16 5.29 -19.22
CA GLU A 133 11.15 4.15 -18.30
C GLU A 133 9.70 3.86 -17.88
N ARG A 134 9.38 2.58 -17.72
CA ARG A 134 8.12 2.12 -17.16
C ARG A 134 8.41 1.12 -16.03
N SER A 135 7.77 1.32 -14.89
CA SER A 135 7.72 0.32 -13.82
C SER A 135 6.28 -0.18 -13.66
N THR A 136 6.10 -1.49 -13.64
CA THR A 136 4.82 -2.11 -13.32
C THR A 136 5.01 -2.99 -12.09
N GLY A 137 4.08 -2.91 -11.18
CA GLY A 137 4.16 -3.71 -9.97
C GLY A 137 2.79 -4.10 -9.46
N GLY A 138 2.78 -5.07 -8.57
CA GLY A 138 1.55 -5.48 -7.93
C GLY A 138 1.81 -6.41 -6.77
N GLY A 139 0.79 -6.57 -5.94
CA GLY A 139 0.89 -7.46 -4.81
C GLY A 139 -0.46 -7.99 -4.37
N LYS A 140 -0.44 -9.23 -3.90
CA LYS A 140 -1.59 -9.90 -3.30
C LYS A 140 -1.23 -10.30 -1.88
N THR A 141 -2.07 -9.93 -0.92
CA THR A 141 -1.90 -10.31 0.48
C THR A 141 -3.15 -11.00 0.97
N ASN A 142 -2.98 -12.20 1.49
CA ASN A 142 -3.99 -12.91 2.26
C ASN A 142 -3.59 -12.84 3.73
N PHE A 143 -4.52 -12.44 4.58
CA PHE A 143 -4.30 -12.35 6.01
C PHE A 143 -5.50 -12.94 6.74
N ILE A 144 -5.25 -13.93 7.60
CA ILE A 144 -6.27 -14.53 8.45
C ILE A 144 -5.81 -14.49 9.91
N THR A 145 -6.71 -14.13 10.80
CA THR A 145 -6.49 -14.19 12.24
C THR A 145 -7.62 -14.94 12.90
N PHE A 146 -7.25 -15.71 13.89
CA PHE A 146 -8.16 -16.28 14.90
C PHE A 146 -7.76 -15.76 16.26
N GLN A 147 -8.72 -15.33 17.05
CA GLN A 147 -8.53 -14.91 18.44
C GLN A 147 -9.67 -15.47 19.27
N SER A 148 -9.38 -15.93 20.49
CA SER A 148 -10.39 -16.30 21.46
C SER A 148 -9.95 -15.87 22.84
N ASP A 149 -10.86 -15.22 23.59
CA ASP A 149 -10.60 -14.67 24.90
C ASP A 149 -11.69 -15.13 25.88
N LEU A 150 -11.26 -15.57 27.06
CA LEU A 150 -12.11 -15.95 28.17
C LEU A 150 -11.90 -14.98 29.33
N GLU A 151 -12.96 -14.32 29.74
CA GLU A 151 -13.01 -13.58 31.00
C GLU A 151 -13.76 -14.40 32.06
N ASN A 152 -13.16 -14.57 33.23
CA ASN A 152 -13.75 -15.31 34.31
C ASN A 152 -13.54 -14.61 35.65
N PRO A 153 -14.55 -13.86 36.15
CA PRO A 153 -14.50 -13.29 37.51
C PRO A 153 -14.49 -14.39 38.57
N PHE A 154 -13.67 -14.24 39.59
CA PHE A 154 -13.64 -15.15 40.74
C PHE A 154 -13.43 -14.38 42.07
N GLY A 155 -14.10 -14.81 43.13
CA GLY A 155 -14.07 -14.15 44.43
C GLY A 155 -14.64 -12.73 44.37
N ASN A 156 -14.32 -11.92 45.36
CA ASN A 156 -14.69 -10.53 45.45
C ASN A 156 -13.58 -9.70 44.77
N ASN A 157 -13.88 -9.01 43.71
CA ASN A 157 -12.97 -8.09 42.97
C ASN A 157 -11.75 -8.74 42.27
N ARG A 158 -11.84 -10.01 41.84
CA ARG A 158 -10.80 -10.66 41.05
C ARG A 158 -11.35 -11.14 39.71
N LYS A 159 -10.56 -11.01 38.67
CA LYS A 159 -10.87 -11.48 37.31
C LYS A 159 -9.65 -12.22 36.71
N LEU A 160 -9.89 -13.36 36.09
CA LEU A 160 -8.93 -14.05 35.25
C LEU A 160 -9.28 -13.75 33.80
N GLU A 161 -8.31 -13.35 33.04
CA GLU A 161 -8.38 -13.18 31.59
C GLU A 161 -7.37 -14.11 30.95
N ALA A 162 -7.79 -14.89 29.98
CA ALA A 162 -6.94 -15.79 29.22
C ALA A 162 -7.37 -15.77 27.77
N GLY A 163 -6.40 -15.71 26.86
CA GLY A 163 -6.68 -15.66 25.45
C GLY A 163 -5.60 -16.30 24.60
N ILE A 164 -5.97 -16.67 23.40
CA ILE A 164 -5.08 -17.15 22.34
C ILE A 164 -5.32 -16.37 21.08
N ARG A 165 -4.23 -16.03 20.36
CA ARG A 165 -4.30 -15.41 19.03
C ARG A 165 -3.33 -16.10 18.10
N VAL A 166 -3.84 -16.44 16.91
CA VAL A 166 -3.06 -17.00 15.80
C VAL A 166 -3.26 -16.11 14.60
N ALA A 167 -2.20 -15.83 13.86
CA ALA A 167 -2.24 -15.03 12.64
C ALA A 167 -1.40 -15.71 11.55
N TYR A 168 -1.94 -15.76 10.34
CA TYR A 168 -1.25 -16.22 9.15
C TYR A 168 -1.33 -15.15 8.07
N ARG A 169 -0.18 -14.84 7.45
CA ARG A 169 -0.09 -13.90 6.34
C ARG A 169 0.69 -14.52 5.20
N TYR A 170 0.13 -14.43 4.01
CA TYR A 170 0.78 -14.77 2.77
C TYR A 170 0.82 -13.56 1.86
N ASN A 171 2.03 -13.17 1.42
CA ASN A 171 2.26 -12.07 0.49
C ASN A 171 2.91 -12.61 -0.78
N ASN A 172 2.42 -12.15 -1.92
CA ASN A 172 3.07 -12.33 -3.21
C ASN A 172 3.10 -10.96 -3.90
N SER A 173 4.28 -10.52 -4.32
CA SER A 173 4.47 -9.25 -5.02
C SER A 173 5.48 -9.42 -6.15
N ASN A 174 5.27 -8.67 -7.22
CA ASN A 174 6.19 -8.55 -8.35
C ASN A 174 6.39 -7.08 -8.69
N ASN A 175 7.54 -6.79 -9.27
CA ASN A 175 7.87 -5.48 -9.82
C ASN A 175 8.76 -5.70 -11.04
N ASP A 176 8.31 -5.17 -12.18
CA ASP A 176 8.99 -5.29 -13.47
C ASP A 176 9.34 -3.89 -13.96
N ASN A 177 10.56 -3.72 -14.49
CA ASN A 177 11.04 -2.47 -15.04
C ASN A 177 11.32 -2.62 -16.54
N PHE A 178 11.00 -1.58 -17.28
CA PHE A 178 11.12 -1.56 -18.72
C PHE A 178 11.78 -0.26 -19.17
N LEU A 179 12.56 -0.34 -20.25
CA LEU A 179 13.17 0.80 -20.91
C LEU A 179 12.67 0.87 -22.35
N GLN A 180 12.32 2.05 -22.81
CA GLN A 180 11.89 2.26 -24.19
C GLN A 180 13.09 2.18 -25.13
N ASN A 181 13.00 1.31 -26.13
CA ASN A 181 14.01 1.18 -27.18
C ASN A 181 13.83 2.23 -28.29
N GLN A 182 14.75 2.25 -29.26
CA GLN A 182 14.70 3.20 -30.38
C GLN A 182 13.48 3.05 -31.30
N ALA A 183 12.83 1.88 -31.28
CA ALA A 183 11.59 1.63 -32.03
C ALA A 183 10.33 2.08 -31.24
N GLY A 184 10.50 2.64 -30.05
CA GLY A 184 9.40 3.08 -29.18
C GLY A 184 8.74 1.94 -28.36
N MET A 185 9.28 0.73 -28.42
CA MET A 185 8.79 -0.41 -27.65
C MET A 185 9.49 -0.49 -26.29
N TYR A 186 8.79 -1.01 -25.29
CA TYR A 186 9.32 -1.22 -23.96
C TYR A 186 9.94 -2.61 -23.83
N ASP A 187 11.24 -2.65 -23.62
CA ASP A 187 12.00 -3.87 -23.36
C ASP A 187 12.15 -4.06 -21.85
N PHE A 188 12.01 -5.29 -21.40
CA PHE A 188 12.21 -5.66 -20.00
C PHE A 188 13.66 -5.47 -19.61
N ILE A 189 13.90 -4.88 -18.41
CA ILE A 189 15.24 -4.73 -17.82
C ILE A 189 15.37 -5.81 -16.75
N ASP A 190 16.22 -6.79 -17.01
CA ASP A 190 16.63 -7.74 -15.97
C ASP A 190 17.50 -6.99 -14.95
N ALA A 191 17.11 -7.02 -13.67
CA ALA A 191 17.76 -6.29 -12.57
C ALA A 191 18.80 -7.16 -11.86
#